data_b263a078534a8e4a16b62d7386e30681
#
_entry.id   b263a078534a8e4a16b62d7386e30681
#
_cell.length_a   1.000
_cell.length_b   1.000
_cell.length_c   1.000
_cell.angle_alpha   90.00
_cell.angle_beta   90.00
_cell.angle_gamma   90.00
#
_symmetry.space_group_name_H-M   'P 1'
#
loop_
_entity.id
_entity.type
_entity.pdbx_description
1 polymer ?
#
loop_
_entity_poly.entity_id
_entity_poly.type
_entity_poly.pdbx_seq_one_letter_code
_entity_poly.pdbx_strand_id
1 'polypeptide(L)'
;MERRKRPRLQLRLNVEFSSAEGQAGGFGITDNVSAGGVYFLTPDWQGLRTGQNLALRLSGMNNSTDWPVFRTLGCKATVLRLDVPPDRKVPHAKAGVAMRFDDRPRVDMYGLTA
;
A
#
# COMPACT_ATOMS: atom_id res chain seq x y z
N MET A 1 26.11 -4.91 1.83
CA MET A 1 25.62 -6.27 2.13
C MET A 1 24.15 -6.22 2.52
N GLU A 2 23.38 -7.08 1.94
CA GLU A 2 21.96 -7.16 2.27
C GLU A 2 21.76 -7.92 3.57
N ARG A 3 21.11 -7.29 4.54
CA ARG A 3 20.89 -7.90 5.85
C ARG A 3 19.45 -8.34 6.05
N ARG A 4 18.57 -8.00 5.12
CA ARG A 4 17.19 -8.36 5.25
C ARG A 4 16.99 -9.81 4.89
N LYS A 5 16.19 -10.49 5.67
CA LYS A 5 15.84 -11.87 5.35
C LYS A 5 14.95 -11.95 4.11
N ARG A 6 14.24 -10.88 3.80
CA ARG A 6 13.33 -10.83 2.67
C ARG A 6 13.71 -9.65 1.79
N PRO A 7 13.92 -9.87 0.50
CA PRO A 7 14.25 -8.78 -0.39
C PRO A 7 13.07 -7.82 -0.53
N ARG A 8 13.38 -6.56 -0.67
CA ARG A 8 12.40 -5.56 -1.05
C ARG A 8 12.43 -5.39 -2.56
N LEU A 9 11.24 -5.33 -3.13
CA LEU A 9 11.11 -5.09 -4.55
C LEU A 9 10.67 -3.67 -4.76
N GLN A 10 11.37 -2.97 -5.66
CA GLN A 10 10.99 -1.62 -6.04
C GLN A 10 9.95 -1.70 -7.13
N LEU A 11 8.80 -2.20 -6.77
CA LEU A 11 7.66 -2.29 -7.67
C LEU A 11 6.76 -1.09 -7.45
N ARG A 12 6.34 -0.49 -8.55
CA ARG A 12 5.35 0.58 -8.49
C ARG A 12 3.99 -0.03 -8.76
N LEU A 13 3.23 -0.13 -7.70
CA LEU A 13 1.87 -0.66 -7.76
C LEU A 13 0.91 0.42 -7.29
N ASN A 14 -0.29 0.38 -7.81
CA ASN A 14 -1.37 1.19 -7.28
C ASN A 14 -1.81 0.60 -5.95
N VAL A 15 -2.05 1.47 -4.99
CA VAL A 15 -2.57 1.10 -3.68
C VAL A 15 -3.92 1.75 -3.52
N GLU A 16 -4.92 0.96 -3.18
CA GLU A 16 -6.20 1.46 -2.71
C GLU A 16 -6.32 1.01 -1.26
N PHE A 17 -6.63 1.94 -0.36
CA PHE A 17 -6.76 1.60 1.05
C PHE A 17 -8.08 2.12 1.59
N SER A 18 -8.59 1.41 2.59
CA SER A 18 -9.81 1.83 3.28
C SER A 18 -9.79 1.32 4.71
N SER A 19 -10.37 2.11 5.61
CA SER A 19 -10.55 1.67 6.98
C SER A 19 -11.80 0.79 7.08
N ALA A 20 -11.86 -0.01 8.15
CA ALA A 20 -12.99 -0.90 8.37
C ALA A 20 -14.30 -0.11 8.49
N GLU A 21 -14.23 1.09 9.03
CA GLU A 21 -15.42 1.94 9.20
C GLU A 21 -15.72 2.79 7.98
N GLY A 22 -14.88 2.71 6.96
CA GLY A 22 -15.06 3.53 5.77
C GLY A 22 -14.74 5.01 5.97
N GLN A 23 -14.16 5.38 7.10
CA GLN A 23 -13.87 6.77 7.43
C GLN A 23 -12.59 7.29 6.82
N ALA A 24 -11.68 6.39 6.50
CA ALA A 24 -10.43 6.74 5.85
C ALA A 24 -10.29 5.86 4.63
N GLY A 25 -9.87 6.46 3.54
CA GLY A 25 -9.64 5.73 2.32
C GLY A 25 -8.92 6.61 1.33
N GLY A 26 -8.30 6.00 0.34
CA GLY A 26 -7.60 6.76 -0.65
C GLY A 26 -6.73 5.88 -1.52
N PHE A 27 -5.87 6.55 -2.26
CA PHE A 27 -5.02 5.91 -3.26
C PHE A 27 -3.59 6.36 -3.07
N GLY A 28 -2.68 5.48 -3.44
CA GLY A 28 -1.28 5.79 -3.43
C GLY A 28 -0.52 4.94 -4.43
N ILE A 29 0.79 5.10 -4.41
CA ILE A 29 1.68 4.33 -5.28
C ILE A 29 2.79 3.78 -4.39
N THR A 30 3.07 2.50 -4.55
CA THR A 30 4.12 1.87 -3.73
C THR A 30 5.48 2.37 -4.13
N ASP A 31 6.35 2.48 -3.15
CA ASP A 31 7.77 2.68 -3.37
C ASP A 31 8.53 1.37 -3.25
N ASN A 32 8.14 0.54 -2.30
CA ASN A 32 8.69 -0.80 -2.22
C ASN A 32 7.69 -1.74 -1.54
N VAL A 33 7.82 -3.02 -1.86
CA VAL A 33 6.95 -4.08 -1.36
C VAL A 33 7.81 -5.25 -0.95
N SER A 34 7.46 -5.90 0.13
CA SER A 34 8.07 -7.15 0.56
C SER A 34 6.99 -8.11 1.00
N ALA A 35 7.39 -9.33 1.36
CA ALA A 35 6.42 -10.30 1.86
C ALA A 35 5.78 -9.86 3.18
N GLY A 36 6.46 -9.01 3.94
CA GLY A 36 5.97 -8.58 5.26
C GLY A 36 5.24 -7.26 5.27
N GLY A 37 5.35 -6.47 4.21
CA GLY A 37 4.71 -5.17 4.23
C GLY A 37 4.98 -4.35 3.00
N VAL A 38 4.54 -3.09 3.08
CA VAL A 38 4.61 -2.18 1.94
C VAL A 38 4.89 -0.76 2.45
N TYR A 39 5.60 -0.01 1.65
CA TYR A 39 5.76 1.43 1.84
C TYR A 39 5.21 2.12 0.60
N PHE A 40 4.28 3.05 0.79
CA PHE A 40 3.68 3.76 -0.34
C PHE A 40 3.54 5.25 -0.02
N LEU A 41 3.40 6.02 -1.08
CA LEU A 41 3.19 7.47 -0.99
C LEU A 41 1.75 7.77 -1.36
N THR A 42 1.12 8.66 -0.60
CA THR A 42 -0.27 9.02 -0.85
C THR A 42 -0.52 10.48 -0.49
N PRO A 43 -1.34 11.19 -1.29
CA PRO A 43 -1.84 12.50 -0.88
C PRO A 43 -3.02 12.39 0.11
N ASP A 44 -3.57 11.20 0.30
CA ASP A 44 -4.79 10.98 1.10
C ASP A 44 -4.44 10.50 2.51
N TRP A 45 -3.51 11.19 3.16
CA TRP A 45 -2.93 10.71 4.42
C TRP A 45 -3.56 11.32 5.67
N GLN A 46 -4.42 12.32 5.52
CA GLN A 46 -4.90 13.10 6.68
C GLN A 46 -5.71 12.28 7.67
N GLY A 47 -6.38 11.25 7.19
CA GLY A 47 -7.15 10.38 8.07
C GLY A 47 -6.41 9.16 8.58
N LEU A 48 -5.12 9.05 8.29
CA LEU A 48 -4.33 7.89 8.68
C LEU A 48 -3.64 8.11 10.01
N ARG A 49 -3.49 7.04 10.77
CA ARG A 49 -2.83 7.05 12.07
C ARG A 49 -2.02 5.78 12.27
N THR A 50 -0.93 5.92 13.01
CA THR A 50 -0.14 4.76 13.43
C THR A 50 -1.03 3.81 14.24
N GLY A 51 -0.90 2.52 13.95
CA GLY A 51 -1.68 1.48 14.60
C GLY A 51 -3.02 1.20 13.96
N GLN A 52 -3.42 1.98 12.97
CA GLN A 52 -4.70 1.81 12.30
C GLN A 52 -4.68 0.58 11.40
N ASN A 53 -5.78 -0.15 11.38
CA ASN A 53 -5.95 -1.29 10.50
C ASN A 53 -6.65 -0.86 9.22
N LEU A 54 -6.08 -1.22 8.09
CA LEU A 54 -6.63 -0.88 6.78
C LEU A 54 -6.74 -2.13 5.93
N ALA A 55 -7.70 -2.12 5.04
CA ALA A 55 -7.75 -3.07 3.94
C ALA A 55 -6.98 -2.47 2.78
N LEU A 56 -6.10 -3.24 2.18
CA LEU A 56 -5.28 -2.82 1.06
C LEU A 56 -5.61 -3.62 -0.17
N ARG A 57 -5.57 -2.94 -1.30
CA ARG A 57 -5.62 -3.58 -2.62
C ARG A 57 -4.46 -3.03 -3.43
N LEU A 58 -3.59 -3.93 -3.85
CA LEU A 58 -2.41 -3.60 -4.63
C LEU A 58 -2.62 -4.14 -6.04
N SER A 59 -2.46 -3.28 -7.04
CA SER A 59 -2.65 -3.69 -8.42
C SER A 59 -1.56 -3.12 -9.29
N GLY A 60 -1.29 -3.80 -10.42
CA GLY A 60 -0.29 -3.33 -11.36
C GLY A 60 -0.68 -2.03 -12.01
N MET A 61 0.32 -1.22 -12.31
CA MET A 61 0.11 -0.02 -13.07
C MET A 61 -0.08 -0.36 -14.54
N ASN A 62 -0.77 0.51 -15.26
CA ASN A 62 -0.99 0.32 -16.69
C ASN A 62 0.35 0.15 -17.41
N ASN A 63 0.36 -0.73 -18.38
CA ASN A 63 1.52 -1.00 -19.22
C ASN A 63 2.68 -1.67 -18.50
N SER A 64 2.46 -2.20 -17.33
CA SER A 64 3.48 -2.99 -16.66
C SER A 64 3.46 -4.39 -17.25
N THR A 65 4.60 -4.83 -17.78
CA THR A 65 4.74 -6.19 -18.27
C THR A 65 5.02 -7.17 -17.15
N ASP A 66 5.46 -6.67 -16.01
CA ASP A 66 5.85 -7.50 -14.89
C ASP A 66 4.69 -7.82 -13.96
N TRP A 67 3.54 -7.16 -14.17
CA TRP A 67 2.39 -7.33 -13.30
C TRP A 67 1.13 -7.35 -14.14
N PRO A 68 0.46 -8.50 -14.23
CA PRO A 68 -0.77 -8.58 -15.03
C PRO A 68 -1.81 -7.60 -14.51
N VAL A 69 -2.35 -6.77 -15.41
CA VAL A 69 -3.25 -5.68 -15.03
C VAL A 69 -4.52 -6.16 -14.36
N PHE A 70 -4.93 -7.38 -14.63
CA PHE A 70 -6.14 -7.92 -14.03
C PHE A 70 -5.92 -8.52 -12.65
N ARG A 71 -4.67 -8.57 -12.17
CA ARG A 71 -4.38 -9.12 -10.85
C ARG A 71 -4.39 -8.03 -9.80
N THR A 72 -5.02 -8.34 -8.70
CA THR A 72 -5.03 -7.48 -7.53
C THR A 72 -4.67 -8.32 -6.32
N LEU A 73 -3.78 -7.80 -5.49
CA LEU A 73 -3.48 -8.42 -4.21
C LEU A 73 -4.27 -7.71 -3.13
N GLY A 74 -5.03 -8.47 -2.36
CA GLY A 74 -5.79 -7.93 -1.25
C GLY A 74 -5.24 -8.44 0.07
N CYS A 75 -5.21 -7.59 1.07
CA CYS A 75 -4.82 -8.00 2.41
C CYS A 75 -5.22 -6.94 3.42
N LYS A 76 -5.16 -7.34 4.70
CA LYS A 76 -5.28 -6.41 5.80
C LYS A 76 -3.89 -6.03 6.28
N ALA A 77 -3.75 -4.80 6.72
CA ALA A 77 -2.45 -4.30 7.14
C ALA A 77 -2.62 -3.29 8.26
N THR A 78 -1.53 -3.06 8.97
CA THR A 78 -1.49 -2.12 10.09
C THR A 78 -0.48 -1.03 9.78
N VAL A 79 -0.86 0.22 10.00
CA VAL A 79 0.04 1.36 9.81
C VAL A 79 1.10 1.34 10.90
N LEU A 80 2.36 1.23 10.49
CA LEU A 80 3.49 1.25 11.42
C LEU A 80 4.06 2.66 11.60
N ARG A 81 4.07 3.45 10.51
CA ARG A 81 4.69 4.75 10.54
C ARG A 81 4.11 5.63 9.44
N LEU A 82 3.96 6.91 9.77
CA LEU A 82 3.59 7.93 8.80
C LEU A 82 4.72 8.93 8.70
N ASP A 83 5.23 9.12 7.50
CA ASP A 83 6.23 10.14 7.21
C ASP A 83 5.52 11.32 6.58
N VAL A 84 5.06 12.23 7.44
CA VAL A 84 4.25 13.37 7.04
C VAL A 84 5.13 14.42 6.37
N PRO A 85 4.65 15.08 5.30
CA PRO A 85 5.47 16.10 4.63
C PRO A 85 5.79 17.27 5.59
N PRO A 86 7.00 17.84 5.44
CA PRO A 86 7.41 18.93 6.32
C PRO A 86 6.49 20.14 6.27
N ASP A 87 5.98 20.47 5.09
CA ASP A 87 5.05 21.57 4.91
C ASP A 87 3.67 21.00 4.59
N ARG A 88 2.83 20.96 5.62
CA ARG A 88 1.48 20.42 5.49
C ARG A 88 0.55 21.34 4.71
N LYS A 89 0.97 22.58 4.45
CA LYS A 89 0.16 23.54 3.73
C LYS A 89 0.28 23.39 2.22
N VAL A 90 1.28 22.65 1.75
CA VAL A 90 1.42 22.43 0.32
C VAL A 90 0.28 21.54 -0.14
N PRO A 91 -0.55 22.00 -1.09
CA PRO A 91 -1.64 21.16 -1.61
C PRO A 91 -1.11 19.88 -2.20
N HIS A 92 -1.79 18.77 -1.92
CA HIS A 92 -1.46 17.46 -2.45
C HIS A 92 -0.08 16.94 -2.05
N ALA A 93 0.50 17.50 -0.97
CA ALA A 93 1.74 16.95 -0.45
C ALA A 93 1.51 15.52 -0.02
N LYS A 94 2.44 14.64 -0.37
CA LYS A 94 2.30 13.20 -0.11
C LYS A 94 3.01 12.83 1.18
N ALA A 95 2.41 11.92 1.91
CA ALA A 95 3.05 11.27 3.03
C ALA A 95 3.47 9.87 2.65
N GLY A 96 4.54 9.40 3.28
CA GLY A 96 4.94 8.01 3.20
C GLY A 96 4.23 7.21 4.27
N VAL A 97 3.75 6.03 3.91
CA VAL A 97 3.03 5.16 4.82
C VAL A 97 3.71 3.80 4.82
N ALA A 98 4.25 3.42 5.97
CA ALA A 98 4.83 2.10 6.16
C ALA A 98 3.79 1.22 6.82
N MET A 99 3.51 0.07 6.21
CA MET A 99 2.50 -0.84 6.72
C MET A 99 3.05 -2.25 6.82
N ARG A 100 2.61 -2.95 7.85
CA ARG A 100 2.85 -4.38 8.02
C ARG A 100 1.61 -5.13 7.57
N PHE A 101 1.80 -6.15 6.74
CA PHE A 101 0.70 -7.03 6.39
C PHE A 101 0.31 -7.86 7.61
N ASP A 102 -0.97 -7.89 7.94
CA ASP A 102 -1.48 -8.67 9.06
C ASP A 102 -1.74 -10.12 8.65
N ASP A 103 -2.00 -10.32 7.36
CA ASP A 103 -2.15 -11.64 6.78
C ASP A 103 -1.41 -11.65 5.45
N ARG A 104 -1.35 -12.81 4.82
CA ARG A 104 -0.69 -12.92 3.52
C ARG A 104 -1.52 -12.23 2.46
N PRO A 105 -0.91 -11.37 1.64
CA PRO A 105 -1.61 -10.84 0.48
C PRO A 105 -2.10 -11.97 -0.42
N ARG A 106 -3.36 -11.87 -0.84
CA ARG A 106 -3.97 -12.88 -1.69
C ARG A 106 -4.28 -12.28 -3.04
N VAL A 107 -4.02 -13.07 -4.07
CA VAL A 107 -4.33 -12.65 -5.43
C VAL A 107 -5.84 -12.70 -5.61
N ASP A 108 -6.39 -11.58 -6.05
CA ASP A 108 -7.78 -11.47 -6.44
C ASP A 108 -7.80 -11.28 -7.95
N MET A 109 -8.41 -12.20 -8.66
CA MET A 109 -8.40 -12.20 -10.11
C MET A 109 -9.80 -11.96 -10.67
N TYR A 110 -10.50 -10.96 -10.14
CA TYR A 110 -11.79 -10.52 -10.69
C TYR A 110 -12.78 -11.65 -10.87
N GLY A 111 -13.04 -12.36 -9.78
CA GLY A 111 -14.01 -13.44 -9.84
C GLY A 111 -13.47 -14.76 -10.34
N LEU A 112 -12.20 -14.81 -10.71
CA LEU A 112 -11.54 -16.06 -11.03
C LEU A 112 -10.93 -16.72 -9.82
N THR A 113 -11.06 -16.11 -8.68
CA THR A 113 -10.62 -16.70 -7.42
C THR A 113 -11.43 -17.93 -7.13
N ALA A 114 -10.73 -18.97 -6.96
CA ALA A 114 -11.38 -20.22 -6.60
C ALA A 114 -11.80 -20.19 -5.13
#